data_dcc39e1b3339b5fd367d680967d8f428
#
_entry.id   dcc39e1b3339b5fd367d680967d8f428
#
_cell.length_a   1.000
_cell.length_b   1.000
_cell.length_c   1.000
_cell.angle_alpha   90.00
_cell.angle_beta   90.00
_cell.angle_gamma   90.00
#
_symmetry.space_group_name_H-M   'P 1'
#
loop_
_entity.id
_entity.type
_entity.pdbx_description
1 polymer ?
#
loop_
_entity_poly.entity_id
_entity_poly.type
_entity_poly.pdbx_seq_one_letter_code
_entity_poly.pdbx_strand_id
1 'polypeptide(L)'
;MTKNISIIGGGFSAWLIAAIFTKKRFSVNIFEGKSKNFGSQQIAPNGWLALNQIININDIKSSFEPLNAIHIKRINSEEILELLSNYNLINNVEAYGSISRENLIKVLKNKALSNKKIKIFESTIDHIIPNELNKELVDSEGRVFKTDFVIGADGIDGVSRRFVVGSNKNVNLKKIFRSVSVDNNHYNLTKRVLQILLHSHGYFVIYPTIIKNKKATNYIFVPLNNNFLPPQIISKSLLYLIPKNLNWITNFVPHNMNEKTSIFKKDVFLFGEAAFPTLPHLAQGGNQILEDAVFLKNFLENNDNLNEMVRTFIQNRSLKRNLISKKSEIVGQVLNSQKLTKYIRDLLIQSKGKDMIDNTINQVWTS
;
A
#
# COMPACT_ATOMS: atom_id res chain seq x y z
N MET A 1 -2.36 -7.87 -34.31
CA MET A 1 -2.78 -6.47 -33.98
C MET A 1 -2.24 -6.08 -32.62
N THR A 2 -1.80 -4.84 -32.45
CA THR A 2 -1.37 -4.31 -31.15
C THR A 2 -2.61 -4.07 -30.28
N LYS A 3 -2.69 -4.69 -29.10
CA LYS A 3 -3.80 -4.45 -28.16
C LYS A 3 -3.65 -3.10 -27.48
N ASN A 4 -4.74 -2.35 -27.39
CA ASN A 4 -4.81 -1.09 -26.68
C ASN A 4 -5.32 -1.31 -25.25
N ILE A 5 -4.47 -1.01 -24.28
CA ILE A 5 -4.77 -1.17 -22.84
C ILE A 5 -4.93 0.21 -22.21
N SER A 6 -5.97 0.39 -21.45
CA SER A 6 -6.15 1.59 -20.63
C SER A 6 -5.94 1.30 -19.16
N ILE A 7 -5.07 2.07 -18.50
CA ILE A 7 -4.85 2.03 -17.06
C ILE A 7 -5.52 3.25 -16.46
N ILE A 8 -6.47 3.05 -15.55
CA ILE A 8 -7.17 4.12 -14.86
C ILE A 8 -6.56 4.31 -13.47
N GLY A 9 -5.99 5.48 -13.20
CA GLY A 9 -5.36 5.86 -11.94
C GLY A 9 -4.01 6.54 -12.14
N GLY A 10 -3.61 7.39 -11.18
CA GLY A 10 -2.33 8.10 -11.15
C GLY A 10 -1.46 7.78 -9.94
N GLY A 11 -1.85 6.76 -9.15
CA GLY A 11 -1.15 6.36 -7.93
C GLY A 11 -0.07 5.29 -8.16
N PHE A 12 0.48 4.82 -7.04
CA PHE A 12 1.51 3.79 -7.01
C PHE A 12 1.15 2.54 -7.83
N SER A 13 -0.07 2.00 -7.67
CA SER A 13 -0.51 0.79 -8.38
C SER A 13 -0.57 1.00 -9.89
N ALA A 14 -1.03 2.17 -10.35
CA ALA A 14 -1.13 2.47 -11.77
C ALA A 14 0.24 2.57 -12.44
N TRP A 15 1.19 3.27 -11.83
CA TRP A 15 2.53 3.39 -12.37
C TRP A 15 3.33 2.11 -12.26
N LEU A 16 3.09 1.31 -11.22
CA LEU A 16 3.71 -0.01 -11.07
C LEU A 16 3.25 -0.97 -12.17
N ILE A 17 1.93 -1.06 -12.41
CA ILE A 17 1.42 -1.93 -13.48
C ILE A 17 1.84 -1.43 -14.87
N ALA A 18 1.91 -0.12 -15.08
CA ALA A 18 2.41 0.45 -16.33
C ALA A 18 3.89 0.09 -16.58
N ALA A 19 4.72 0.07 -15.53
CA ALA A 19 6.15 -0.24 -15.64
C ALA A 19 6.43 -1.68 -16.09
N ILE A 20 5.48 -2.60 -15.95
CA ILE A 20 5.65 -4.00 -16.40
C ILE A 20 5.22 -4.21 -17.86
N PHE A 21 4.45 -3.31 -18.47
CA PHE A 21 4.07 -3.38 -19.88
C PHE A 21 5.19 -2.88 -20.79
N THR A 22 6.31 -3.58 -20.82
CA THR A 22 7.51 -3.18 -21.58
C THR A 22 7.53 -3.69 -23.01
N LYS A 23 6.72 -4.69 -23.35
CA LYS A 23 6.75 -5.33 -24.67
C LYS A 23 6.03 -4.49 -25.73
N LYS A 24 6.61 -4.46 -26.94
CA LYS A 24 6.16 -3.63 -28.08
C LYS A 24 4.76 -3.96 -28.62
N ARG A 25 4.15 -5.07 -28.23
CA ARG A 25 2.83 -5.53 -28.69
C ARG A 25 1.64 -4.90 -27.99
N PHE A 26 1.86 -4.15 -26.92
CA PHE A 26 0.83 -3.40 -26.22
C PHE A 26 0.99 -1.89 -26.45
N SER A 27 -0.11 -1.19 -26.69
CA SER A 27 -0.20 0.25 -26.58
C SER A 27 -0.92 0.56 -25.27
N VAL A 28 -0.34 1.40 -24.42
CA VAL A 28 -0.87 1.65 -23.09
C VAL A 28 -1.23 3.13 -22.93
N ASN A 29 -2.48 3.39 -22.59
CA ASN A 29 -2.97 4.71 -22.23
C ASN A 29 -3.16 4.77 -20.71
N ILE A 30 -2.54 5.75 -20.04
CA ILE A 30 -2.68 5.96 -18.61
C ILE A 30 -3.53 7.20 -18.38
N PHE A 31 -4.63 7.06 -17.66
CA PHE A 31 -5.51 8.16 -17.27
C PHE A 31 -5.17 8.56 -15.82
N GLU A 32 -4.34 9.59 -15.71
CA GLU A 32 -3.83 10.08 -14.43
C GLU A 32 -4.76 11.19 -13.91
N GLY A 33 -5.76 10.80 -13.13
CA GLY A 33 -6.57 11.75 -12.37
C GLY A 33 -5.79 12.34 -11.19
N LYS A 34 -6.40 13.30 -10.48
CA LYS A 34 -5.80 13.91 -9.29
C LYS A 34 -5.53 12.88 -8.21
N SER A 35 -4.26 12.54 -7.96
CA SER A 35 -3.86 11.61 -6.91
C SER A 35 -3.17 12.33 -5.76
N LYS A 36 -3.48 11.93 -4.52
CA LYS A 36 -2.82 12.44 -3.32
C LYS A 36 -1.68 11.49 -2.91
N ASN A 37 -0.50 11.67 -3.51
CA ASN A 37 0.68 10.85 -3.21
C ASN A 37 1.42 11.38 -1.97
N PHE A 38 0.77 11.35 -0.81
CA PHE A 38 1.30 11.90 0.44
C PHE A 38 1.98 10.85 1.31
N GLY A 39 3.05 11.27 1.98
CA GLY A 39 3.77 10.50 2.98
C GLY A 39 4.68 9.44 2.39
N SER A 40 5.01 8.46 3.22
CA SER A 40 5.84 7.33 2.85
C SER A 40 5.12 6.01 3.03
N GLN A 41 5.72 4.96 2.51
CA GLN A 41 5.29 3.59 2.75
C GLN A 41 6.47 2.72 3.18
N GLN A 42 6.18 1.69 3.94
CA GLN A 42 7.14 0.69 4.31
C GLN A 42 7.32 -0.30 3.15
N ILE A 43 8.57 -0.62 2.88
CA ILE A 43 8.96 -1.71 1.98
C ILE A 43 9.51 -2.82 2.87
N ALA A 44 8.81 -3.95 2.90
CA ALA A 44 9.24 -5.15 3.59
C ALA A 44 10.14 -6.00 2.67
N PRO A 45 10.86 -7.00 3.18
CA PRO A 45 11.76 -7.83 2.39
C PRO A 45 11.12 -8.46 1.14
N ASN A 46 9.90 -8.96 1.24
CA ASN A 46 9.15 -9.48 0.09
C ASN A 46 8.88 -8.38 -0.98
N GLY A 47 8.49 -7.19 -0.53
CA GLY A 47 8.30 -6.04 -1.42
C GLY A 47 9.61 -5.55 -2.05
N TRP A 48 10.71 -5.57 -1.31
CA TRP A 48 12.03 -5.21 -1.81
C TRP A 48 12.50 -6.16 -2.92
N LEU A 49 12.37 -7.48 -2.70
CA LEU A 49 12.69 -8.49 -3.70
C LEU A 49 11.83 -8.34 -4.97
N ALA A 50 10.55 -8.07 -4.79
CA ALA A 50 9.64 -7.83 -5.91
C ALA A 50 9.99 -6.54 -6.66
N LEU A 51 10.27 -5.45 -5.95
CA LEU A 51 10.62 -4.17 -6.55
C LEU A 51 11.91 -4.25 -7.37
N ASN A 52 12.92 -4.98 -6.87
CA ASN A 52 14.19 -5.19 -7.57
C ASN A 52 14.05 -5.94 -8.90
N GLN A 53 12.96 -6.69 -9.09
CA GLN A 53 12.65 -7.33 -10.38
C GLN A 53 12.00 -6.37 -11.39
N ILE A 54 11.53 -5.20 -10.96
CA ILE A 54 10.81 -4.25 -11.80
C ILE A 54 11.67 -3.05 -12.15
N ILE A 55 12.42 -2.50 -11.18
CA ILE A 55 13.30 -1.34 -11.34
C ILE A 55 14.74 -1.67 -10.93
N ASN A 56 15.69 -0.85 -11.32
CA ASN A 56 17.02 -0.90 -10.72
C ASN A 56 16.93 -0.31 -9.29
N ILE A 57 17.26 -1.12 -8.29
CA ILE A 57 17.16 -0.71 -6.88
C ILE A 57 18.05 0.50 -6.54
N ASN A 58 19.11 0.73 -7.28
CA ASN A 58 19.98 1.90 -7.10
C ASN A 58 19.22 3.22 -7.39
N ASP A 59 18.18 3.19 -8.21
CA ASP A 59 17.37 4.37 -8.54
C ASP A 59 16.58 4.90 -7.32
N ILE A 60 16.36 4.06 -6.30
CA ILE A 60 15.65 4.44 -5.08
C ILE A 60 16.54 4.51 -3.84
N LYS A 61 17.82 4.10 -3.93
CA LYS A 61 18.72 3.98 -2.77
C LYS A 61 18.84 5.28 -1.97
N SER A 62 18.93 6.43 -2.63
CA SER A 62 19.02 7.74 -1.97
C SER A 62 17.73 8.19 -1.28
N SER A 63 16.60 7.58 -1.64
CA SER A 63 15.26 7.88 -1.11
C SER A 63 14.75 6.83 -0.14
N PHE A 64 15.51 5.76 0.07
CA PHE A 64 15.18 4.65 0.95
C PHE A 64 15.83 4.85 2.31
N GLU A 65 15.05 4.86 3.38
CA GLU A 65 15.53 4.91 4.76
C GLU A 65 15.38 3.52 5.39
N PRO A 66 16.51 2.82 5.65
CA PRO A 66 16.48 1.50 6.28
C PRO A 66 15.92 1.55 7.70
N LEU A 67 15.18 0.50 8.09
CA LEU A 67 14.64 0.29 9.43
C LEU A 67 15.28 -0.96 10.04
N ASN A 68 15.87 -0.83 11.23
CA ASN A 68 16.63 -1.90 11.88
C ASN A 68 15.80 -2.67 12.92
N ALA A 69 14.73 -2.06 13.44
CA ALA A 69 13.90 -2.67 14.46
C ALA A 69 12.47 -2.15 14.44
N ILE A 70 11.57 -2.93 15.01
CA ILE A 70 10.20 -2.53 15.33
C ILE A 70 10.06 -2.57 16.87
N HIS A 71 9.66 -1.46 17.46
CA HIS A 71 9.38 -1.37 18.90
C HIS A 71 7.89 -1.16 19.14
N ILE A 72 7.30 -1.96 20.00
CA ILE A 72 5.93 -1.73 20.51
C ILE A 72 6.05 -1.20 21.92
N LYS A 73 5.41 -0.06 22.20
CA LYS A 73 5.45 0.63 23.49
C LYS A 73 4.05 1.04 23.93
N ARG A 74 3.84 1.07 25.25
CA ARG A 74 2.70 1.81 25.83
C ARG A 74 3.08 3.28 26.00
N ILE A 75 2.13 4.18 25.77
CA ILE A 75 2.37 5.63 25.86
C ILE A 75 2.77 6.10 27.27
N ASN A 76 2.32 5.43 28.32
CA ASN A 76 2.53 5.84 29.71
C ASN A 76 3.53 4.96 30.47
N SER A 77 4.27 4.10 29.82
CA SER A 77 5.34 3.31 30.41
C SER A 77 6.57 3.34 29.53
N GLU A 78 7.75 3.41 30.12
CA GLU A 78 9.00 3.24 29.41
C GLU A 78 9.24 1.77 28.99
N GLU A 79 8.30 0.90 29.31
CA GLU A 79 8.35 -0.53 29.04
C GLU A 79 8.33 -0.78 27.54
N ILE A 80 9.48 -1.13 27.02
CA ILE A 80 9.69 -1.51 25.63
C ILE A 80 9.31 -3.00 25.55
N LEU A 81 8.23 -3.27 24.85
CA LEU A 81 7.95 -4.60 24.33
C LEU A 81 8.81 -4.73 23.07
N GLU A 82 10.10 -5.05 23.26
CA GLU A 82 11.06 -5.06 22.18
C GLU A 82 10.73 -6.14 21.19
N LEU A 83 10.75 -5.79 19.93
CA LEU A 83 10.52 -6.71 18.84
C LEU A 83 11.43 -6.39 17.66
N LEU A 84 12.21 -7.40 17.29
CA LEU A 84 12.91 -7.51 16.02
C LEU A 84 14.17 -6.67 15.84
N SER A 85 15.26 -7.31 16.05
CA SER A 85 16.53 -7.05 15.40
C SER A 85 16.76 -8.11 14.31
N ASN A 86 17.30 -7.70 13.15
CA ASN A 86 17.87 -8.55 12.09
C ASN A 86 16.98 -9.06 10.94
N TYR A 87 15.74 -8.56 10.74
CA TYR A 87 15.00 -8.87 9.51
C TYR A 87 15.42 -8.04 8.28
N ASN A 88 16.43 -7.21 8.43
CA ASN A 88 16.85 -6.23 7.42
C ASN A 88 17.66 -6.85 6.30
N LEU A 89 18.21 -8.05 6.52
CA LEU A 89 19.24 -8.59 5.64
C LEU A 89 18.65 -9.74 4.81
N ILE A 90 18.33 -9.45 3.57
CA ILE A 90 18.26 -10.47 2.53
C ILE A 90 19.58 -10.38 1.77
N ASN A 91 20.37 -11.46 1.79
CA ASN A 91 21.67 -11.53 1.11
C ASN A 91 22.62 -10.38 1.47
N ASN A 92 22.71 -10.00 2.75
CA ASN A 92 23.53 -8.89 3.25
C ASN A 92 23.11 -7.50 2.75
N VAL A 93 21.88 -7.31 2.27
CA VAL A 93 21.33 -6.02 1.83
C VAL A 93 20.22 -5.59 2.79
N GLU A 94 20.24 -4.32 3.19
CA GLU A 94 19.15 -3.72 3.95
C GLU A 94 17.88 -3.72 3.09
N ALA A 95 16.95 -4.61 3.40
CA ALA A 95 15.73 -4.86 2.59
C ALA A 95 14.43 -4.44 3.28
N TYR A 96 14.50 -3.98 4.54
CA TYR A 96 13.36 -3.43 5.26
C TYR A 96 13.57 -1.95 5.50
N GLY A 97 12.60 -1.14 5.13
CA GLY A 97 12.72 0.31 5.29
C GLY A 97 11.48 1.08 4.85
N SER A 98 11.66 2.36 4.67
CA SER A 98 10.63 3.27 4.20
C SER A 98 11.08 4.05 2.97
N ILE A 99 10.13 4.39 2.11
CA ILE A 99 10.35 5.23 0.94
C ILE A 99 9.22 6.23 0.77
N SER A 100 9.53 7.45 0.35
CA SER A 100 8.54 8.42 -0.07
C SER A 100 7.72 7.87 -1.23
N ARG A 101 6.38 7.98 -1.13
CA ARG A 101 5.47 7.58 -2.21
C ARG A 101 5.72 8.36 -3.49
N GLU A 102 6.00 9.66 -3.37
CA GLU A 102 6.32 10.53 -4.49
C GLU A 102 7.56 10.04 -5.24
N ASN A 103 8.65 9.73 -4.52
CA ASN A 103 9.89 9.24 -5.11
C ASN A 103 9.72 7.87 -5.78
N LEU A 104 9.01 6.95 -5.12
CA LEU A 104 8.75 5.63 -5.68
C LEU A 104 7.93 5.72 -6.97
N ILE A 105 6.88 6.55 -6.97
CA ILE A 105 6.05 6.79 -8.16
C ILE A 105 6.88 7.43 -9.27
N LYS A 106 7.75 8.40 -8.95
CA LYS A 106 8.64 9.03 -9.94
C LYS A 106 9.53 8.01 -10.65
N VAL A 107 10.15 7.09 -9.91
CA VAL A 107 11.00 6.05 -10.49
C VAL A 107 10.18 5.08 -11.36
N LEU A 108 9.02 4.64 -10.89
CA LEU A 108 8.12 3.79 -11.66
C LEU A 108 7.59 4.48 -12.93
N LYS A 109 7.26 5.78 -12.84
CA LYS A 109 6.84 6.60 -13.98
C LYS A 109 7.95 6.70 -15.02
N ASN A 110 9.19 6.96 -14.61
CA ASN A 110 10.34 6.99 -15.51
C ASN A 110 10.56 5.64 -16.19
N LYS A 111 10.45 4.53 -15.43
CA LYS A 111 10.53 3.18 -15.98
C LYS A 111 9.43 2.90 -17.00
N ALA A 112 8.19 3.25 -16.70
CA ALA A 112 7.08 3.07 -17.62
C ALA A 112 7.28 3.87 -18.92
N LEU A 113 7.65 5.15 -18.80
CA LEU A 113 7.82 6.07 -19.94
C LEU A 113 9.05 5.78 -20.80
N SER A 114 9.97 4.91 -20.37
CA SER A 114 11.00 4.37 -21.26
C SER A 114 10.39 3.57 -22.42
N ASN A 115 9.14 3.10 -22.32
CA ASN A 115 8.37 2.53 -23.40
C ASN A 115 7.61 3.61 -24.16
N LYS A 116 8.04 3.93 -25.38
CA LYS A 116 7.43 4.93 -26.28
C LYS A 116 5.96 4.68 -26.64
N LYS A 117 5.41 3.49 -26.35
CA LYS A 117 3.99 3.15 -26.59
C LYS A 117 3.09 3.46 -25.39
N ILE A 118 3.63 4.03 -24.33
CA ILE A 118 2.85 4.51 -23.18
C ILE A 118 2.53 5.98 -23.39
N LYS A 119 1.24 6.33 -23.36
CA LYS A 119 0.72 7.69 -23.41
C LYS A 119 0.03 8.06 -22.10
N ILE A 120 0.20 9.29 -21.66
CA ILE A 120 -0.44 9.83 -20.47
C ILE A 120 -1.56 10.77 -20.87
N PHE A 121 -2.70 10.63 -20.23
CA PHE A 121 -3.83 11.56 -20.28
C PHE A 121 -4.07 12.08 -18.86
N GLU A 122 -3.89 13.37 -18.66
CA GLU A 122 -4.23 14.06 -17.41
C GLU A 122 -5.74 14.28 -17.36
N SER A 123 -6.45 13.20 -17.06
CA SER A 123 -7.90 13.13 -17.14
C SER A 123 -8.46 12.14 -16.13
N THR A 124 -9.58 12.46 -15.55
CA THR A 124 -10.33 11.58 -14.65
C THR A 124 -11.41 10.85 -15.44
N ILE A 125 -11.43 9.54 -15.39
CA ILE A 125 -12.47 8.73 -16.02
C ILE A 125 -13.67 8.63 -15.06
N ASP A 126 -14.85 8.99 -15.56
CA ASP A 126 -16.10 8.97 -14.81
C ASP A 126 -16.97 7.76 -15.14
N HIS A 127 -16.91 7.27 -16.40
CA HIS A 127 -17.71 6.13 -16.84
C HIS A 127 -16.90 5.12 -17.66
N ILE A 128 -17.24 3.85 -17.49
CA ILE A 128 -16.77 2.72 -18.31
C ILE A 128 -18.00 2.13 -18.97
N ILE A 129 -18.08 2.18 -20.30
CA ILE A 129 -19.18 1.69 -21.12
C ILE A 129 -18.68 0.44 -21.87
N PRO A 130 -19.18 -0.76 -21.54
CA PRO A 130 -18.81 -1.97 -22.23
C PRO A 130 -19.61 -2.11 -23.53
N ASN A 131 -18.94 -2.17 -24.66
CA ASN A 131 -19.52 -2.50 -25.95
C ASN A 131 -19.12 -3.93 -26.37
N GLU A 132 -19.71 -4.48 -27.40
CA GLU A 132 -19.43 -5.86 -27.85
C GLU A 132 -17.97 -6.06 -28.29
N LEU A 133 -17.38 -5.10 -28.97
CA LEU A 133 -16.03 -5.20 -29.55
C LEU A 133 -14.95 -4.53 -28.71
N ASN A 134 -15.31 -3.51 -27.95
CA ASN A 134 -14.36 -2.72 -27.14
C ASN A 134 -15.03 -2.11 -25.92
N LYS A 135 -14.29 -1.28 -25.18
CA LYS A 135 -14.80 -0.48 -24.06
C LYS A 135 -14.61 0.99 -24.41
N GLU A 136 -15.54 1.80 -23.99
CA GLU A 136 -15.44 3.25 -24.06
C GLU A 136 -15.26 3.81 -22.66
N LEU A 137 -14.19 4.58 -22.50
CA LEU A 137 -13.92 5.35 -21.29
C LEU A 137 -14.37 6.76 -21.53
N VAL A 138 -15.25 7.28 -20.70
CA VAL A 138 -15.72 8.68 -20.75
C VAL A 138 -15.08 9.42 -19.59
N ASP A 139 -14.38 10.48 -19.87
CA ASP A 139 -13.76 11.31 -18.84
C ASP A 139 -14.69 12.43 -18.35
N SER A 140 -14.23 13.17 -17.34
CA SER A 140 -14.97 14.29 -16.73
C SER A 140 -15.26 15.47 -17.67
N GLU A 141 -14.62 15.49 -18.85
CA GLU A 141 -14.85 16.50 -19.90
C GLU A 141 -15.75 15.96 -21.03
N GLY A 142 -16.24 14.72 -20.90
CA GLY A 142 -17.07 14.06 -21.89
C GLY A 142 -16.30 13.48 -23.09
N ARG A 143 -14.95 13.48 -23.07
CA ARG A 143 -14.15 12.85 -24.13
C ARG A 143 -14.24 11.34 -24.05
N VAL A 144 -14.33 10.68 -25.20
CA VAL A 144 -14.49 9.23 -25.29
C VAL A 144 -13.21 8.60 -25.82
N PHE A 145 -12.72 7.58 -25.10
CA PHE A 145 -11.53 6.81 -25.46
C PHE A 145 -11.88 5.33 -25.62
N LYS A 146 -11.55 4.76 -26.78
CA LYS A 146 -11.76 3.33 -27.07
C LYS A 146 -10.57 2.50 -26.62
N THR A 147 -10.83 1.34 -26.02
CA THR A 147 -9.81 0.42 -25.50
C THR A 147 -10.26 -1.02 -25.56
N ASP A 148 -9.31 -1.94 -25.75
CA ASP A 148 -9.59 -3.38 -25.78
C ASP A 148 -9.66 -3.98 -24.39
N PHE A 149 -8.88 -3.42 -23.44
CA PHE A 149 -8.75 -3.94 -22.09
C PHE A 149 -8.52 -2.80 -21.10
N VAL A 150 -9.13 -2.88 -19.92
CA VAL A 150 -8.99 -1.88 -18.86
C VAL A 150 -8.33 -2.50 -17.64
N ILE A 151 -7.35 -1.79 -17.08
CA ILE A 151 -6.78 -2.09 -15.77
C ILE A 151 -7.17 -0.96 -14.82
N GLY A 152 -8.05 -1.27 -13.87
CA GLY A 152 -8.50 -0.34 -12.84
C GLY A 152 -7.51 -0.32 -11.67
N ALA A 153 -6.77 0.77 -11.54
CA ALA A 153 -5.81 1.04 -10.46
C ALA A 153 -6.11 2.36 -9.75
N ASP A 154 -7.38 2.75 -9.74
CA ASP A 154 -7.93 4.01 -9.24
C ASP A 154 -8.39 3.96 -7.78
N GLY A 155 -8.02 2.88 -7.08
CA GLY A 155 -8.24 2.71 -5.66
C GLY A 155 -9.64 2.22 -5.30
N ILE A 156 -9.94 2.30 -3.98
CA ILE A 156 -11.16 1.69 -3.43
C ILE A 156 -12.44 2.38 -3.87
N ASP A 157 -12.39 3.70 -4.10
CA ASP A 157 -13.55 4.50 -4.51
C ASP A 157 -13.57 4.77 -6.02
N GLY A 158 -12.67 4.11 -6.76
CA GLY A 158 -12.48 4.31 -8.19
C GLY A 158 -13.68 3.86 -9.04
N VAL A 159 -13.81 4.45 -10.23
CA VAL A 159 -14.84 4.09 -11.21
C VAL A 159 -14.70 2.64 -11.66
N SER A 160 -13.46 2.15 -11.79
CA SER A 160 -13.19 0.77 -12.19
C SER A 160 -13.75 -0.23 -11.18
N ARG A 161 -13.54 0.05 -9.89
CA ARG A 161 -14.07 -0.80 -8.84
C ARG A 161 -15.60 -0.75 -8.80
N ARG A 162 -16.21 0.42 -8.94
CA ARG A 162 -17.68 0.54 -9.03
C ARG A 162 -18.26 -0.25 -10.22
N PHE A 163 -17.55 -0.26 -11.36
CA PHE A 163 -17.96 -1.02 -12.53
C PHE A 163 -17.92 -2.53 -12.31
N VAL A 164 -16.85 -3.05 -11.71
CA VAL A 164 -16.62 -4.49 -11.54
C VAL A 164 -17.42 -5.05 -10.36
N VAL A 165 -17.37 -4.38 -9.21
CA VAL A 165 -17.90 -4.86 -7.92
C VAL A 165 -19.33 -4.36 -7.68
N GLY A 166 -19.70 -3.21 -8.26
CA GLY A 166 -20.94 -2.50 -7.96
C GLY A 166 -20.74 -1.39 -6.93
N SER A 167 -21.86 -0.76 -6.51
CA SER A 167 -21.80 0.35 -5.56
C SER A 167 -21.38 -0.14 -4.16
N ASN A 168 -20.41 0.57 -3.56
CA ASN A 168 -19.88 0.27 -2.21
C ASN A 168 -20.82 0.69 -1.06
N LYS A 169 -22.14 0.71 -1.27
CA LYS A 169 -23.11 1.23 -0.27
C LYS A 169 -23.03 0.61 1.13
N ASN A 170 -22.39 -0.57 1.26
CA ASN A 170 -22.30 -1.31 2.51
C ASN A 170 -20.85 -1.52 3.01
N VAL A 171 -19.88 -0.80 2.48
CA VAL A 171 -18.49 -0.93 2.97
C VAL A 171 -18.28 0.00 4.16
N ASN A 172 -18.12 -0.58 5.34
CA ASN A 172 -17.68 0.18 6.51
C ASN A 172 -16.25 0.65 6.30
N LEU A 173 -16.05 1.95 6.21
CA LEU A 173 -14.74 2.56 6.07
C LEU A 173 -14.16 2.93 7.45
N LYS A 174 -12.95 2.49 7.72
CA LYS A 174 -12.15 2.97 8.85
C LYS A 174 -11.32 4.18 8.44
N LYS A 175 -11.28 5.20 9.29
CA LYS A 175 -10.39 6.33 9.13
C LYS A 175 -8.98 5.97 9.57
N ILE A 176 -7.99 6.43 8.82
CA ILE A 176 -6.59 6.41 9.19
C ILE A 176 -6.04 7.81 8.96
N PHE A 177 -5.28 8.31 9.89
CA PHE A 177 -4.68 9.63 9.80
C PHE A 177 -3.19 9.49 9.51
N ARG A 178 -2.69 10.28 8.57
CA ARG A 178 -1.27 10.30 8.20
C ARG A 178 -0.73 11.71 8.22
N SER A 179 0.50 11.86 8.67
CA SER A 179 1.24 13.10 8.64
C SER A 179 2.73 12.85 8.43
N VAL A 180 3.44 13.88 8.00
CA VAL A 180 4.90 13.87 7.84
C VAL A 180 5.44 15.18 8.41
N SER A 181 6.54 15.09 9.17
CA SER A 181 7.34 16.23 9.58
C SER A 181 8.75 16.11 9.02
N VAL A 182 9.23 17.19 8.44
CA VAL A 182 10.63 17.31 7.97
C VAL A 182 11.52 17.86 9.08
N ASP A 183 10.95 18.44 10.15
CA ASP A 183 11.70 18.94 11.30
C ASP A 183 12.10 17.80 12.22
N ASN A 184 13.39 17.63 12.39
CA ASN A 184 14.04 16.47 13.00
C ASN A 184 14.10 16.51 14.54
N ASN A 185 13.57 17.55 15.21
CA ASN A 185 13.83 17.78 16.62
C ASN A 185 13.03 16.86 17.57
N HIS A 186 12.01 16.14 17.09
CA HIS A 186 11.10 15.38 17.95
C HIS A 186 11.31 13.87 17.96
N TYR A 187 12.02 13.33 16.95
CA TYR A 187 12.26 11.90 16.86
C TYR A 187 13.75 11.62 16.68
N ASN A 188 14.27 10.69 17.47
CA ASN A 188 15.68 10.29 17.34
C ASN A 188 15.86 9.44 16.07
N LEU A 189 15.99 10.12 14.91
CA LEU A 189 16.14 9.52 13.58
C LEU A 189 17.40 8.65 13.43
N THR A 190 18.33 8.73 14.39
CA THR A 190 19.57 7.93 14.33
C THR A 190 19.31 6.46 14.63
N LYS A 191 18.19 6.13 15.30
CA LYS A 191 17.92 4.75 15.71
C LYS A 191 17.35 3.86 14.62
N ARG A 192 16.90 4.41 13.48
CA ARG A 192 16.28 3.64 12.37
C ARG A 192 15.23 2.64 12.86
N VAL A 193 14.37 3.05 13.78
CA VAL A 193 13.38 2.19 14.44
C VAL A 193 11.98 2.60 14.05
N LEU A 194 11.14 1.64 13.71
CA LEU A 194 9.69 1.83 13.64
C LEU A 194 9.11 1.67 15.04
N GLN A 195 8.35 2.66 15.51
CA GLN A 195 7.66 2.59 16.79
C GLN A 195 6.15 2.43 16.60
N ILE A 196 5.57 1.48 17.33
CA ILE A 196 4.13 1.31 17.50
C ILE A 196 3.80 1.73 18.93
N LEU A 197 3.08 2.83 19.09
CA LEU A 197 2.69 3.39 20.39
C LEU A 197 1.25 3.05 20.67
N LEU A 198 1.01 2.17 21.63
CA LEU A 198 -0.32 1.73 22.03
C LEU A 198 -1.00 2.75 22.93
N HIS A 199 -2.22 3.16 22.55
CA HIS A 199 -3.05 4.13 23.26
C HIS A 199 -4.47 3.58 23.49
N SER A 200 -5.20 4.12 24.49
CA SER A 200 -6.59 3.72 24.76
C SER A 200 -7.58 4.01 23.63
N HIS A 201 -7.24 4.92 22.72
CA HIS A 201 -8.09 5.34 21.62
C HIS A 201 -7.62 4.85 20.24
N GLY A 202 -6.59 3.98 20.20
CA GLY A 202 -5.98 3.48 18.98
C GLY A 202 -4.48 3.28 19.14
N TYR A 203 -3.72 3.37 18.06
CA TYR A 203 -2.27 3.34 18.15
C TYR A 203 -1.61 4.22 17.08
N PHE A 204 -0.41 4.70 17.41
CA PHE A 204 0.44 5.42 16.45
C PHE A 204 1.51 4.51 15.88
N VAL A 205 1.86 4.72 14.61
CA VAL A 205 3.04 4.15 13.98
C VAL A 205 3.93 5.29 13.52
N ILE A 206 5.16 5.31 14.03
CA ILE A 206 6.13 6.39 13.79
C ILE A 206 7.42 5.78 13.28
N TYR A 207 7.93 6.30 12.16
CA TYR A 207 9.19 5.81 11.59
C TYR A 207 9.89 6.88 10.77
N PRO A 208 11.24 6.82 10.70
CA PRO A 208 12.02 7.72 9.85
C PRO A 208 11.78 7.43 8.38
N THR A 209 11.91 8.45 7.56
CA THR A 209 11.79 8.39 6.10
C THR A 209 12.60 9.50 5.44
N ILE A 210 12.69 9.47 4.11
CA ILE A 210 13.31 10.53 3.32
C ILE A 210 12.25 11.17 2.42
N ILE A 211 12.03 12.47 2.57
CA ILE A 211 11.10 13.26 1.74
C ILE A 211 11.89 14.39 1.08
N LYS A 212 11.82 14.48 -0.25
CA LYS A 212 12.54 15.51 -1.03
C LYS A 212 14.02 15.63 -0.64
N ASN A 213 14.68 14.48 -0.50
CA ASN A 213 16.09 14.32 -0.09
C ASN A 213 16.42 14.85 1.32
N LYS A 214 15.42 15.07 2.17
CA LYS A 214 15.60 15.46 3.57
C LYS A 214 15.11 14.34 4.48
N LYS A 215 15.80 14.13 5.59
CA LYS A 215 15.30 13.25 6.65
C LYS A 215 13.99 13.81 7.19
N ALA A 216 13.04 12.91 7.40
CA ALA A 216 11.70 13.22 7.86
C ALA A 216 11.19 12.11 8.76
N THR A 217 10.11 12.38 9.48
CA THR A 217 9.40 11.39 10.28
C THR A 217 7.98 11.23 9.73
N ASN A 218 7.57 10.00 9.47
CA ASN A 218 6.21 9.66 9.07
C ASN A 218 5.41 9.25 10.29
N TYR A 219 4.20 9.78 10.40
CA TYR A 219 3.26 9.53 11.49
C TYR A 219 1.98 8.94 10.92
N ILE A 220 1.51 7.85 11.52
CA ILE A 220 0.23 7.23 11.20
C ILE A 220 -0.52 7.06 12.52
N PHE A 221 -1.77 7.47 12.57
CA PHE A 221 -2.68 7.14 13.65
C PHE A 221 -3.81 6.26 13.14
N VAL A 222 -3.97 5.12 13.79
CA VAL A 222 -5.06 4.16 13.52
C VAL A 222 -6.00 4.20 14.73
N PRO A 223 -7.14 4.86 14.62
CA PRO A 223 -8.08 4.99 15.72
C PRO A 223 -8.81 3.68 16.02
N LEU A 224 -9.17 3.48 17.27
CA LEU A 224 -10.04 2.38 17.70
C LEU A 224 -11.41 2.46 17.01
N ASN A 225 -11.95 3.67 16.92
CA ASN A 225 -13.17 3.98 16.17
C ASN A 225 -13.03 5.33 15.44
N ASN A 226 -13.94 5.60 14.50
CA ASN A 226 -13.87 6.76 13.61
C ASN A 226 -14.09 8.12 14.30
N ASN A 227 -14.46 8.16 15.59
CA ASN A 227 -14.77 9.39 16.32
C ASN A 227 -13.51 10.05 16.90
N PHE A 228 -12.39 9.32 17.00
CA PHE A 228 -11.15 9.86 17.56
C PHE A 228 -10.32 10.55 16.49
N LEU A 229 -9.90 11.79 16.77
CA LEU A 229 -9.03 12.60 15.94
C LEU A 229 -7.64 12.72 16.58
N PRO A 230 -6.53 12.67 15.82
CA PRO A 230 -5.18 12.73 16.38
C PRO A 230 -4.93 13.94 17.30
N PRO A 231 -5.33 15.18 16.95
CA PRO A 231 -5.07 16.34 17.81
C PRO A 231 -5.70 16.26 19.20
N GLN A 232 -6.82 15.53 19.34
CA GLN A 232 -7.53 15.34 20.62
C GLN A 232 -6.84 14.31 21.52
N ILE A 233 -6.05 13.42 20.93
CA ILE A 233 -5.40 12.29 21.59
C ILE A 233 -3.97 12.63 22.02
N ILE A 234 -3.32 13.56 21.30
CA ILE A 234 -1.93 13.95 21.58
C ILE A 234 -1.90 14.72 22.90
N SER A 235 -1.67 14.00 23.99
CA SER A 235 -1.49 14.55 25.35
C SER A 235 -0.09 15.17 25.49
N LYS A 236 0.12 15.92 26.61
CA LYS A 236 1.44 16.49 26.92
C LYS A 236 2.54 15.43 26.96
N SER A 237 2.22 14.22 27.43
CA SER A 237 3.15 13.08 27.48
C SER A 237 3.56 12.52 26.11
N LEU A 238 2.86 12.87 25.03
CA LEU A 238 3.20 12.47 23.67
C LEU A 238 3.96 13.54 22.87
N LEU A 239 3.97 14.78 23.37
CA LEU A 239 4.57 15.90 22.61
C LEU A 239 6.07 15.75 22.36
N TYR A 240 6.78 14.93 23.15
CA TYR A 240 8.18 14.64 22.90
C TYR A 240 8.41 13.69 21.69
N LEU A 241 7.37 12.93 21.28
CA LEU A 241 7.42 12.01 20.15
C LEU A 241 6.62 12.52 18.93
N ILE A 242 5.52 13.24 19.17
CA ILE A 242 4.56 13.64 18.14
C ILE A 242 4.38 15.16 18.22
N PRO A 243 4.85 15.93 17.23
CA PRO A 243 4.65 17.38 17.19
C PRO A 243 3.17 17.76 17.23
N LYS A 244 2.86 18.83 17.98
CA LYS A 244 1.48 19.32 18.10
C LYS A 244 0.90 19.84 16.79
N ASN A 245 1.74 20.42 15.94
CA ASN A 245 1.33 21.15 14.74
C ASN A 245 1.45 20.29 13.46
N LEU A 246 1.21 18.99 13.55
CA LEU A 246 1.19 18.11 12.39
C LEU A 246 -0.05 18.36 11.53
N ASN A 247 0.14 18.46 10.24
CA ASN A 247 -0.96 18.48 9.27
C ASN A 247 -1.41 17.04 9.00
N TRP A 248 -2.57 16.65 9.53
CA TRP A 248 -3.12 15.31 9.40
C TRP A 248 -4.03 15.18 8.17
N ILE A 249 -3.70 14.22 7.31
CA ILE A 249 -4.52 13.83 6.17
C ILE A 249 -5.30 12.58 6.52
N THR A 250 -6.61 12.61 6.30
CA THR A 250 -7.49 11.45 6.50
C THR A 250 -7.49 10.57 5.27
N ASN A 251 -7.24 9.28 5.48
CA ASN A 251 -7.43 8.22 4.50
C ASN A 251 -8.55 7.28 4.98
N PHE A 252 -9.30 6.74 4.05
CA PHE A 252 -10.32 5.74 4.33
C PHE A 252 -9.84 4.38 3.84
N VAL A 253 -10.01 3.36 4.69
CA VAL A 253 -9.72 1.96 4.35
C VAL A 253 -10.95 1.12 4.64
N PRO A 254 -11.26 0.13 3.80
CA PRO A 254 -12.42 -0.72 4.02
C PRO A 254 -12.20 -1.60 5.24
N HIS A 255 -13.30 -1.81 5.95
CA HIS A 255 -13.40 -2.80 7.00
C HIS A 255 -14.35 -3.90 6.52
N ASN A 256 -13.94 -5.16 6.65
CA ASN A 256 -14.72 -6.34 6.23
C ASN A 256 -15.00 -6.42 4.71
N MET A 257 -13.97 -6.68 3.94
CA MET A 257 -14.11 -7.04 2.53
C MET A 257 -14.61 -8.48 2.39
N ASN A 258 -15.59 -8.67 1.53
CA ASN A 258 -16.10 -10.00 1.23
C ASN A 258 -15.08 -10.78 0.36
N GLU A 259 -14.63 -11.94 0.82
CA GLU A 259 -13.60 -12.77 0.16
C GLU A 259 -13.98 -13.20 -1.28
N LYS A 260 -15.27 -13.18 -1.61
CA LYS A 260 -15.82 -13.58 -2.89
C LYS A 260 -15.97 -12.44 -3.90
N THR A 261 -15.40 -11.26 -3.61
CA THR A 261 -15.53 -10.11 -4.52
C THR A 261 -14.80 -10.38 -5.82
N SER A 262 -15.52 -10.35 -6.94
CA SER A 262 -14.90 -10.44 -8.26
C SER A 262 -14.00 -9.23 -8.52
N ILE A 263 -12.80 -9.48 -9.07
CA ILE A 263 -11.86 -8.43 -9.48
C ILE A 263 -11.76 -8.31 -11.00
N PHE A 264 -12.64 -9.00 -11.73
CA PHE A 264 -12.66 -9.00 -13.20
C PHE A 264 -14.08 -9.10 -13.73
N LYS A 265 -14.42 -8.22 -14.68
CA LYS A 265 -15.72 -8.21 -15.36
C LYS A 265 -15.60 -7.51 -16.72
N LYS A 266 -16.03 -8.16 -17.80
CA LYS A 266 -16.09 -7.60 -19.16
C LYS A 266 -14.77 -6.91 -19.57
N ASP A 267 -13.64 -7.63 -19.47
CA ASP A 267 -12.27 -7.16 -19.73
C ASP A 267 -11.84 -5.90 -18.95
N VAL A 268 -12.46 -5.65 -17.82
CA VAL A 268 -12.02 -4.70 -16.82
C VAL A 268 -11.44 -5.48 -15.64
N PHE A 269 -10.13 -5.39 -15.46
CA PHE A 269 -9.37 -6.04 -14.39
C PHE A 269 -8.97 -5.03 -13.32
N LEU A 270 -9.30 -5.32 -12.08
CA LEU A 270 -8.88 -4.49 -10.95
C LEU A 270 -7.48 -4.88 -10.48
N PHE A 271 -6.67 -3.88 -10.16
CA PHE A 271 -5.31 -4.05 -9.66
C PHE A 271 -5.05 -3.17 -8.43
N GLY A 272 -4.17 -3.62 -7.54
CA GLY A 272 -3.80 -2.89 -6.35
C GLY A 272 -4.93 -2.78 -5.32
N GLU A 273 -5.11 -1.61 -4.71
CA GLU A 273 -6.17 -1.36 -3.73
C GLU A 273 -7.58 -1.40 -4.34
N ALA A 274 -7.71 -1.20 -5.64
CA ALA A 274 -8.98 -1.38 -6.33
C ALA A 274 -9.42 -2.86 -6.31
N ALA A 275 -8.48 -3.80 -6.40
CA ALA A 275 -8.73 -5.24 -6.33
C ALA A 275 -8.82 -5.74 -4.88
N PHE A 276 -7.77 -5.50 -4.11
CA PHE A 276 -7.56 -6.05 -2.77
C PHE A 276 -7.24 -4.94 -1.76
N PRO A 277 -8.23 -4.18 -1.32
CA PRO A 277 -8.01 -3.22 -0.24
C PRO A 277 -7.56 -3.96 1.02
N THR A 278 -6.49 -3.50 1.63
CA THR A 278 -5.85 -4.17 2.77
C THR A 278 -5.77 -3.23 3.95
N LEU A 279 -6.15 -3.71 5.15
CA LEU A 279 -5.96 -2.98 6.39
C LEU A 279 -4.45 -2.75 6.66
N PRO A 280 -4.06 -1.63 7.26
CA PRO A 280 -2.67 -1.20 7.34
C PRO A 280 -1.84 -1.91 8.41
N HIS A 281 -2.45 -2.78 9.21
CA HIS A 281 -1.87 -3.30 10.46
C HIS A 281 -0.59 -4.12 10.27
N LEU A 282 -0.38 -4.73 9.09
CA LEU A 282 0.83 -5.46 8.71
C LEU A 282 1.75 -4.70 7.76
N ALA A 283 1.38 -3.48 7.35
CA ALA A 283 2.08 -2.71 6.31
C ALA A 283 2.31 -3.49 5.00
N GLN A 284 1.42 -4.44 4.66
CA GLN A 284 1.58 -5.34 3.52
C GLN A 284 0.85 -4.87 2.25
N GLY A 285 -0.05 -3.90 2.32
CA GLY A 285 -0.81 -3.46 1.14
C GLY A 285 0.08 -3.16 -0.07
N GLY A 286 1.06 -2.27 0.09
CA GLY A 286 2.00 -1.93 -0.98
C GLY A 286 2.93 -3.08 -1.38
N ASN A 287 3.41 -3.87 -0.41
CA ASN A 287 4.32 -4.99 -0.67
C ASN A 287 3.64 -6.10 -1.48
N GLN A 288 2.39 -6.39 -1.18
CA GLN A 288 1.61 -7.37 -1.94
C GLN A 288 1.29 -6.89 -3.37
N ILE A 289 1.10 -5.59 -3.57
CA ILE A 289 0.93 -5.02 -4.91
C ILE A 289 2.22 -5.16 -5.73
N LEU A 290 3.40 -5.05 -5.12
CA LEU A 290 4.68 -5.31 -5.77
C LEU A 290 4.82 -6.77 -6.20
N GLU A 291 4.49 -7.72 -5.33
CA GLU A 291 4.49 -9.15 -5.68
C GLU A 291 3.48 -9.47 -6.79
N ASP A 292 2.29 -8.87 -6.73
CA ASP A 292 1.27 -9.03 -7.76
C ASP A 292 1.78 -8.54 -9.13
N ALA A 293 2.49 -7.41 -9.15
CA ALA A 293 3.08 -6.88 -10.39
C ALA A 293 4.17 -7.80 -10.96
N VAL A 294 5.01 -8.38 -10.10
CA VAL A 294 6.02 -9.36 -10.54
C VAL A 294 5.37 -10.60 -11.13
N PHE A 295 4.30 -11.11 -10.48
CA PHE A 295 3.55 -12.25 -11.02
C PHE A 295 3.01 -11.96 -12.43
N LEU A 296 2.40 -10.80 -12.62
CA LEU A 296 1.88 -10.37 -13.93
C LEU A 296 3.00 -10.14 -14.95
N LYS A 297 4.13 -9.55 -14.53
CA LYS A 297 5.32 -9.36 -15.37
C LYS A 297 5.82 -10.70 -15.93
N ASN A 298 6.01 -11.69 -15.05
CA ASN A 298 6.52 -13.01 -15.42
C ASN A 298 5.54 -13.72 -16.39
N PHE A 299 4.23 -13.60 -16.17
CA PHE A 299 3.24 -14.10 -17.11
C PHE A 299 3.38 -13.44 -18.49
N LEU A 300 3.44 -12.09 -18.51
CA LEU A 300 3.53 -11.31 -19.74
C LEU A 300 4.85 -11.50 -20.50
N GLU A 301 5.89 -12.03 -19.89
CA GLU A 301 7.14 -12.36 -20.59
C GLU A 301 6.94 -13.44 -21.64
N ASN A 302 6.04 -14.38 -21.42
CA ASN A 302 5.85 -15.56 -22.26
C ASN A 302 4.46 -15.64 -22.91
N ASN A 303 3.49 -14.84 -22.46
CA ASN A 303 2.10 -14.91 -22.90
C ASN A 303 1.49 -13.52 -23.09
N ASP A 304 0.62 -13.38 -24.10
CA ASP A 304 -0.06 -12.13 -24.47
C ASP A 304 -1.54 -12.13 -24.18
N ASN A 305 -2.06 -13.28 -23.76
CA ASN A 305 -3.48 -13.43 -23.50
C ASN A 305 -3.84 -12.79 -22.16
N LEU A 306 -4.39 -11.57 -22.22
CA LEU A 306 -4.75 -10.80 -21.01
C LEU A 306 -5.85 -11.48 -20.19
N ASN A 307 -6.77 -12.20 -20.83
CA ASN A 307 -7.82 -12.92 -20.11
C ASN A 307 -7.27 -14.13 -19.35
N GLU A 308 -6.33 -14.84 -19.96
CA GLU A 308 -5.60 -15.93 -19.31
C GLU A 308 -4.72 -15.40 -18.17
N MET A 309 -4.02 -14.28 -18.39
CA MET A 309 -3.26 -13.58 -17.35
C MET A 309 -4.12 -13.33 -16.10
N VAL A 310 -5.32 -12.79 -16.28
CA VAL A 310 -6.23 -12.50 -15.17
C VAL A 310 -6.70 -13.77 -14.47
N ARG A 311 -7.08 -14.81 -15.22
CA ARG A 311 -7.51 -16.10 -14.65
C ARG A 311 -6.40 -16.73 -13.81
N THR A 312 -5.19 -16.78 -14.34
CA THR A 312 -4.01 -17.32 -13.66
C THR A 312 -3.65 -16.48 -12.43
N PHE A 313 -3.75 -15.15 -12.52
CA PHE A 313 -3.56 -14.25 -11.40
C PHE A 313 -4.57 -14.53 -10.27
N ILE A 314 -5.85 -14.61 -10.58
CA ILE A 314 -6.90 -14.88 -9.58
C ILE A 314 -6.65 -16.21 -8.87
N GLN A 315 -6.33 -17.26 -9.62
CA GLN A 315 -6.08 -18.60 -9.08
C GLN A 315 -4.90 -18.62 -8.10
N ASN A 316 -3.81 -17.91 -8.42
CA ASN A 316 -2.57 -17.99 -7.65
C ASN A 316 -2.47 -16.94 -6.54
N ARG A 317 -3.05 -15.74 -6.73
CA ARG A 317 -2.85 -14.63 -5.79
C ARG A 317 -3.98 -14.43 -4.79
N SER A 318 -5.23 -14.83 -5.12
CA SER A 318 -6.36 -14.57 -4.24
C SER A 318 -6.23 -15.23 -2.88
N LEU A 319 -5.74 -16.47 -2.80
CA LEU A 319 -5.55 -17.18 -1.52
C LEU A 319 -4.55 -16.45 -0.61
N LYS A 320 -3.40 -16.05 -1.15
CA LYS A 320 -2.38 -15.30 -0.39
C LYS A 320 -2.92 -13.94 0.07
N ARG A 321 -3.60 -13.23 -0.82
CA ARG A 321 -4.20 -11.91 -0.52
C ARG A 321 -5.26 -12.01 0.59
N ASN A 322 -6.10 -13.04 0.55
CA ASN A 322 -7.11 -13.30 1.59
C ASN A 322 -6.46 -13.66 2.94
N LEU A 323 -5.43 -14.49 2.93
CA LEU A 323 -4.67 -14.84 4.14
C LEU A 323 -4.07 -13.59 4.80
N ILE A 324 -3.44 -12.71 4.01
CA ILE A 324 -2.84 -11.48 4.52
C ILE A 324 -3.90 -10.52 5.04
N SER A 325 -5.04 -10.42 4.37
CA SER A 325 -6.16 -9.61 4.83
C SER A 325 -6.66 -10.07 6.20
N LYS A 326 -6.90 -11.38 6.38
CA LYS A 326 -7.30 -11.98 7.67
C LYS A 326 -6.26 -11.75 8.77
N LYS A 327 -4.98 -11.97 8.46
CA LYS A 327 -3.90 -11.72 9.42
C LYS A 327 -3.81 -10.25 9.81
N SER A 328 -3.97 -9.36 8.85
CA SER A 328 -3.98 -7.92 9.11
C SER A 328 -5.13 -7.53 10.04
N GLU A 329 -6.30 -8.12 9.87
CA GLU A 329 -7.44 -7.90 10.76
C GLU A 329 -7.16 -8.38 12.19
N ILE A 330 -6.62 -9.60 12.35
CA ILE A 330 -6.25 -10.17 13.66
C ILE A 330 -5.23 -9.27 14.36
N VAL A 331 -4.17 -8.84 13.68
CA VAL A 331 -3.17 -7.92 14.24
C VAL A 331 -3.82 -6.60 14.66
N GLY A 332 -4.73 -6.06 13.86
CA GLY A 332 -5.49 -4.87 14.20
C GLY A 332 -6.34 -5.04 15.46
N GLN A 333 -6.98 -6.18 15.65
CA GLN A 333 -7.75 -6.51 16.87
C GLN A 333 -6.83 -6.59 18.09
N VAL A 334 -5.67 -7.25 17.95
CA VAL A 334 -4.66 -7.36 19.01
C VAL A 334 -4.15 -5.98 19.41
N LEU A 335 -3.71 -5.15 18.46
CA LEU A 335 -3.18 -3.81 18.75
C LEU A 335 -4.22 -2.88 19.40
N ASN A 336 -5.49 -3.07 19.08
CA ASN A 336 -6.62 -2.30 19.61
C ASN A 336 -7.32 -2.94 20.81
N SER A 337 -6.75 -3.97 21.43
CA SER A 337 -7.32 -4.64 22.62
C SER A 337 -7.54 -3.67 23.78
N GLN A 338 -8.69 -3.79 24.47
CA GLN A 338 -9.13 -2.91 25.53
C GLN A 338 -9.48 -3.70 26.82
N LYS A 339 -9.64 -2.99 27.92
CA LYS A 339 -10.05 -3.55 29.23
C LYS A 339 -9.15 -4.74 29.63
N LEU A 340 -9.74 -5.86 30.03
CA LEU A 340 -9.03 -7.08 30.48
C LEU A 340 -8.15 -7.66 29.35
N THR A 341 -8.63 -7.66 28.12
CA THR A 341 -7.87 -8.18 26.97
C THR A 341 -6.59 -7.41 26.69
N LYS A 342 -6.51 -6.13 27.09
CA LYS A 342 -5.29 -5.32 27.03
C LYS A 342 -4.18 -5.94 27.88
N TYR A 343 -4.46 -6.36 29.13
CA TYR A 343 -3.48 -6.96 30.01
C TYR A 343 -2.99 -8.30 29.47
N ILE A 344 -3.92 -9.12 28.95
CA ILE A 344 -3.57 -10.40 28.32
C ILE A 344 -2.68 -10.16 27.09
N ARG A 345 -3.03 -9.22 26.23
CA ARG A 345 -2.21 -8.82 25.09
C ARG A 345 -0.79 -8.45 25.50
N ASP A 346 -0.69 -7.57 26.50
CA ASP A 346 0.58 -7.02 26.95
C ASP A 346 1.47 -8.13 27.53
N LEU A 347 0.91 -9.06 28.32
CA LEU A 347 1.62 -10.25 28.81
C LEU A 347 2.07 -11.17 27.66
N LEU A 348 1.21 -11.38 26.66
CA LEU A 348 1.54 -12.22 25.51
C LEU A 348 2.67 -11.60 24.67
N ILE A 349 2.64 -10.28 24.48
CA ILE A 349 3.70 -9.57 23.76
C ILE A 349 5.02 -9.66 24.55
N GLN A 350 5.01 -9.50 25.88
CA GLN A 350 6.21 -9.61 26.71
C GLN A 350 6.79 -11.03 26.74
N SER A 351 5.93 -12.05 26.80
CA SER A 351 6.37 -13.44 27.00
C SER A 351 6.66 -14.19 25.70
N LYS A 352 5.92 -13.91 24.62
CA LYS A 352 5.98 -14.64 23.34
C LYS A 352 5.98 -13.73 22.11
N GLY A 353 6.13 -12.43 22.31
CA GLY A 353 5.96 -11.44 21.23
C GLY A 353 6.94 -11.65 20.09
N LYS A 354 8.19 -11.96 20.39
CA LYS A 354 9.20 -12.28 19.38
C LYS A 354 8.75 -13.45 18.51
N ASP A 355 8.42 -14.60 19.10
CA ASP A 355 8.03 -15.79 18.35
C ASP A 355 6.73 -15.60 17.55
N MET A 356 5.75 -14.90 18.12
CA MET A 356 4.48 -14.61 17.43
C MET A 356 4.67 -13.70 16.22
N ILE A 357 5.55 -12.71 16.33
CA ILE A 357 5.84 -11.78 15.26
C ILE A 357 6.73 -12.43 14.22
N ASP A 358 7.77 -13.15 14.63
CA ASP A 358 8.63 -13.92 13.74
C ASP A 358 7.80 -14.89 12.89
N ASN A 359 6.90 -15.64 13.50
CA ASN A 359 5.99 -16.53 12.77
C ASN A 359 5.05 -15.76 11.80
N THR A 360 4.49 -14.64 12.24
CA THR A 360 3.61 -13.83 11.39
C THR A 360 4.37 -13.22 10.23
N ILE A 361 5.55 -12.66 10.50
CA ILE A 361 6.41 -12.02 9.50
C ILE A 361 6.93 -13.05 8.52
N ASN A 362 7.48 -14.18 8.99
CA ASN A 362 7.98 -15.23 8.12
C ASN A 362 6.90 -15.71 7.16
N GLN A 363 5.69 -15.98 7.65
CA GLN A 363 4.57 -16.39 6.79
C GLN A 363 4.13 -15.33 5.77
N VAL A 364 4.38 -14.07 6.03
CA VAL A 364 3.99 -12.94 5.17
C VAL A 364 5.11 -12.53 4.22
N TRP A 365 6.37 -12.61 4.67
CA TRP A 365 7.53 -12.13 3.90
C TRP A 365 8.21 -13.22 3.07
N THR A 366 8.05 -14.51 3.41
CA THR A 366 8.72 -15.62 2.73
C THR A 366 7.78 -16.48 1.87
N SER A 367 6.48 -16.26 1.94
CA SER A 367 5.47 -17.08 1.22
C SER A 367 5.22 -16.62 -0.22
#